data_71cfacf1c842f670fe50f4d412819994
#
_entry.id   71cfacf1c842f670fe50f4d412819994
#
_cell.length_a   1.000
_cell.length_b   1.000
_cell.length_c   1.000
_cell.angle_alpha   90.00
_cell.angle_beta   90.00
_cell.angle_gamma   90.00
#
_symmetry.space_group_name_H-M   'P 1'
#
loop_
_entity.id
_entity.type
_entity.pdbx_description
1 polymer ?
#
loop_
_entity_poly.entity_id
_entity_poly.type
_entity_poly.pdbx_seq_one_letter_code
_entity_poly.pdbx_strand_id
1 'polypeptide(L)'
;MEKNIAVIKGDGIGPEIVTESMKVLDKVAEKFGHKFNYTQLLMGGCSIDANGVPLTDETIAACKASDAVLMGSIGGDTTTSPWYKLPANLRPEAGLLGIRKALGLFANLRPCLLYPELAGACPLKTEISAKGFDMLIMRELTGGLYFGARKTEEVNGVMTATDTLTYSEDEIRRIAIKAFDVAMKRSCLLYTSPSPR
;
A
#
# COMPACT_ATOMS: atom_id res chain seq x y z
N MET A 1 -10.82 -7.77 -23.30
CA MET A 1 -11.45 -6.76 -22.43
C MET A 1 -10.75 -5.42 -22.58
N GLU A 2 -11.48 -4.31 -22.36
CA GLU A 2 -10.91 -2.96 -22.31
C GLU A 2 -11.00 -2.45 -20.86
N LYS A 3 -9.92 -1.82 -20.35
CA LYS A 3 -9.83 -1.32 -18.99
C LYS A 3 -9.11 0.01 -18.92
N ASN A 4 -9.62 0.93 -18.10
CA ASN A 4 -9.01 2.21 -17.80
C ASN A 4 -8.18 2.09 -16.51
N ILE A 5 -6.91 2.42 -16.59
CA ILE A 5 -5.96 2.28 -15.49
C ILE A 5 -5.39 3.66 -15.13
N ALA A 6 -5.64 4.11 -13.92
CA ALA A 6 -4.94 5.26 -13.36
C ALA A 6 -3.50 4.84 -13.02
N VAL A 7 -2.52 5.63 -13.45
CA VAL A 7 -1.09 5.33 -13.24
C VAL A 7 -0.48 6.42 -12.38
N ILE A 8 -0.05 6.05 -11.20
CA ILE A 8 0.68 6.91 -10.26
C ILE A 8 2.11 6.39 -10.17
N LYS A 9 3.03 7.02 -10.89
CA LYS A 9 4.44 6.62 -10.86
C LYS A 9 5.08 6.87 -9.50
N GLY A 10 4.65 7.93 -8.81
CA GLY A 10 5.14 8.28 -7.48
C GLY A 10 6.55 8.84 -7.48
N ASP A 11 7.31 8.52 -6.43
CA ASP A 11 8.59 9.13 -6.09
C ASP A 11 9.76 8.12 -6.16
N GLY A 12 10.99 8.62 -6.11
CA GLY A 12 12.19 7.80 -6.03
C GLY A 12 12.29 6.78 -7.18
N ILE A 13 12.34 5.49 -6.86
CA ILE A 13 12.37 4.39 -7.84
C ILE A 13 11.00 4.13 -8.52
N GLY A 14 9.94 4.75 -8.02
CA GLY A 14 8.57 4.53 -8.51
C GLY A 14 8.40 4.68 -10.02
N PRO A 15 8.87 5.77 -10.66
CA PRO A 15 8.77 5.96 -12.11
C PRO A 15 9.42 4.84 -12.93
N GLU A 16 10.55 4.32 -12.46
CA GLU A 16 11.27 3.23 -13.12
C GLU A 16 10.49 1.91 -13.05
N ILE A 17 10.13 1.47 -11.85
CA ILE A 17 9.41 0.19 -11.66
C ILE A 17 8.02 0.19 -12.30
N VAL A 18 7.30 1.32 -12.28
CA VAL A 18 5.98 1.43 -12.93
C VAL A 18 6.11 1.38 -14.44
N THR A 19 7.15 2.01 -15.00
CA THR A 19 7.40 1.95 -16.45
C THR A 19 7.64 0.51 -16.91
N GLU A 20 8.44 -0.27 -16.17
CA GLU A 20 8.66 -1.68 -16.48
C GLU A 20 7.39 -2.52 -16.30
N SER A 21 6.60 -2.23 -15.26
CA SER A 21 5.30 -2.89 -15.06
C SER A 21 4.32 -2.63 -16.21
N MET A 22 4.29 -1.42 -16.75
CA MET A 22 3.45 -1.08 -17.90
C MET A 22 3.85 -1.87 -19.15
N LYS A 23 5.16 -2.07 -19.40
CA LYS A 23 5.63 -2.92 -20.51
C LYS A 23 5.11 -4.36 -20.39
N VAL A 24 5.08 -4.91 -19.18
CA VAL A 24 4.52 -6.25 -18.93
C VAL A 24 3.02 -6.26 -19.22
N LEU A 25 2.27 -5.25 -18.73
CA LEU A 25 0.84 -5.13 -19.00
C LEU A 25 0.54 -5.02 -20.49
N ASP A 26 1.34 -4.25 -21.24
CA ASP A 26 1.20 -4.10 -22.69
C ASP A 26 1.43 -5.44 -23.41
N LYS A 27 2.42 -6.23 -22.97
CA LYS A 27 2.64 -7.58 -23.53
C LYS A 27 1.53 -8.56 -23.19
N VAL A 28 0.95 -8.48 -22.00
CA VAL A 28 -0.24 -9.25 -21.61
C VAL A 28 -1.44 -8.84 -22.48
N ALA A 29 -1.63 -7.53 -22.69
CA ALA A 29 -2.69 -7.02 -23.54
C ALA A 29 -2.57 -7.53 -24.97
N GLU A 30 -1.39 -7.45 -25.57
CA GLU A 30 -1.07 -7.99 -26.91
C GLU A 30 -1.37 -9.49 -26.98
N LYS A 31 -0.87 -10.27 -26.03
CA LYS A 31 -0.99 -11.74 -26.04
C LYS A 31 -2.42 -12.23 -25.89
N PHE A 32 -3.23 -11.56 -25.08
CA PHE A 32 -4.57 -12.01 -24.71
C PHE A 32 -5.70 -11.17 -25.32
N GLY A 33 -5.39 -10.26 -26.26
CA GLY A 33 -6.38 -9.42 -26.93
C GLY A 33 -7.09 -8.47 -25.96
N HIS A 34 -6.34 -7.85 -25.05
CA HIS A 34 -6.85 -6.85 -24.13
C HIS A 34 -6.44 -5.44 -24.59
N LYS A 35 -7.09 -4.42 -24.02
CA LYS A 35 -6.72 -3.03 -24.23
C LYS A 35 -6.69 -2.32 -22.90
N PHE A 36 -5.58 -1.69 -22.54
CA PHE A 36 -5.42 -0.87 -21.37
C PHE A 36 -5.23 0.59 -21.75
N ASN A 37 -6.10 1.45 -21.24
CA ASN A 37 -6.01 2.90 -21.41
C ASN A 37 -5.40 3.48 -20.13
N TYR A 38 -4.24 4.14 -20.24
CA TYR A 38 -3.51 4.66 -19.09
C TYR A 38 -3.74 6.16 -18.92
N THR A 39 -4.06 6.58 -17.69
CA THR A 39 -4.13 8.00 -17.30
C THR A 39 -3.04 8.26 -16.26
N GLN A 40 -2.05 9.09 -16.62
CA GLN A 40 -0.95 9.46 -15.73
C GLN A 40 -1.42 10.48 -14.69
N LEU A 41 -1.11 10.23 -13.41
CA LEU A 41 -1.51 11.08 -12.28
C LEU A 41 -0.33 11.30 -11.34
N LEU A 42 -0.35 12.41 -10.60
CA LEU A 42 0.67 12.74 -9.60
C LEU A 42 0.14 12.44 -8.19
N MET A 43 1.01 11.86 -7.35
CA MET A 43 0.78 11.69 -5.92
C MET A 43 2.11 11.52 -5.20
N GLY A 44 2.19 12.00 -3.96
CA GLY A 44 3.40 11.93 -3.15
C GLY A 44 4.26 13.18 -3.29
N GLY A 45 5.56 13.04 -3.23
CA GLY A 45 6.52 14.13 -3.35
C GLY A 45 6.43 14.86 -4.68
N CYS A 46 6.31 14.13 -5.77
CA CYS A 46 6.14 14.73 -7.10
C CYS A 46 4.87 15.58 -7.23
N SER A 47 3.81 15.25 -6.50
CA SER A 47 2.61 16.08 -6.43
C SER A 47 2.82 17.31 -5.55
N ILE A 48 3.58 17.19 -4.46
CA ILE A 48 3.95 18.34 -3.61
C ILE A 48 4.73 19.36 -4.44
N ASP A 49 5.71 18.90 -5.21
CA ASP A 49 6.54 19.77 -6.05
C ASP A 49 5.73 20.49 -7.15
N ALA A 50 4.73 19.84 -7.71
CA ALA A 50 3.90 20.38 -8.78
C ALA A 50 2.69 21.20 -8.28
N ASN A 51 2.05 20.75 -7.20
CA ASN A 51 0.73 21.23 -6.76
C ASN A 51 0.72 21.78 -5.32
N GLY A 52 1.83 21.67 -4.58
CA GLY A 52 1.92 22.07 -3.16
C GLY A 52 1.25 21.10 -2.18
N VAL A 53 0.62 20.04 -2.66
CA VAL A 53 -0.07 19.02 -1.83
C VAL A 53 0.27 17.61 -2.30
N PRO A 54 0.30 16.62 -1.37
CA PRO A 54 0.70 15.25 -1.73
C PRO A 54 -0.35 14.48 -2.52
N LEU A 55 -1.60 14.95 -2.55
CA LEU A 55 -2.73 14.35 -3.25
C LEU A 55 -3.78 15.42 -3.56
N THR A 56 -4.21 15.51 -4.81
CA THR A 56 -5.25 16.45 -5.24
C THR A 56 -6.60 15.74 -5.39
N ASP A 57 -7.69 16.53 -5.36
CA ASP A 57 -9.04 16.01 -5.57
C ASP A 57 -9.23 15.47 -6.99
N GLU A 58 -8.56 16.06 -7.99
CA GLU A 58 -8.56 15.59 -9.37
C GLU A 58 -7.94 14.20 -9.47
N THR A 59 -6.82 13.95 -8.78
CA THR A 59 -6.19 12.62 -8.71
C THR A 59 -7.14 11.60 -8.09
N ILE A 60 -7.82 11.95 -6.99
CA ILE A 60 -8.82 11.08 -6.35
C ILE A 60 -9.97 10.77 -7.31
N ALA A 61 -10.51 11.79 -7.98
CA ALA A 61 -11.62 11.63 -8.92
C ALA A 61 -11.25 10.72 -10.10
N ALA A 62 -10.06 10.92 -10.69
CA ALA A 62 -9.56 10.09 -11.77
C ALA A 62 -9.34 8.64 -11.35
N CYS A 63 -8.79 8.41 -10.15
CA CYS A 63 -8.64 7.06 -9.60
C CYS A 63 -9.99 6.36 -9.38
N LYS A 64 -11.00 7.09 -8.88
CA LYS A 64 -12.36 6.54 -8.69
C LYS A 64 -13.05 6.21 -10.02
N ALA A 65 -12.76 6.96 -11.09
CA ALA A 65 -13.32 6.74 -12.42
C ALA A 65 -12.61 5.60 -13.19
N SER A 66 -11.47 5.12 -12.70
CA SER A 66 -10.70 4.06 -13.33
C SER A 66 -11.09 2.67 -12.83
N ASP A 67 -10.87 1.64 -13.64
CA ASP A 67 -11.09 0.23 -13.25
C ASP A 67 -10.05 -0.26 -12.24
N ALA A 68 -8.82 0.27 -12.31
CA ALA A 68 -7.72 -0.07 -11.42
C ALA A 68 -6.72 1.10 -11.29
N VAL A 69 -5.91 1.04 -10.25
CA VAL A 69 -4.80 1.98 -10.03
C VAL A 69 -3.49 1.20 -9.99
N LEU A 70 -2.57 1.53 -10.91
CA LEU A 70 -1.18 1.07 -10.87
C LEU A 70 -0.34 2.12 -10.17
N MET A 71 0.25 1.78 -9.05
CA MET A 71 0.97 2.72 -8.21
C MET A 71 2.40 2.25 -7.92
N GLY A 72 3.34 3.18 -8.01
CA GLY A 72 4.74 2.99 -7.62
C GLY A 72 5.01 3.38 -6.17
N SER A 73 6.27 3.73 -5.90
CA SER A 73 6.73 4.12 -4.57
C SER A 73 6.30 5.54 -4.22
N ILE A 74 5.97 5.78 -2.96
CA ILE A 74 5.62 7.11 -2.45
C ILE A 74 6.58 7.46 -1.31
N GLY A 75 7.11 8.67 -1.36
CA GLY A 75 8.05 9.19 -0.38
C GLY A 75 9.51 9.08 -0.83
N GLY A 76 10.41 9.52 0.03
CA GLY A 76 11.85 9.55 -0.23
C GLY A 76 12.64 9.33 1.05
N ASP A 77 13.94 9.62 1.01
CA ASP A 77 14.79 9.57 2.18
C ASP A 77 14.36 10.62 3.21
N THR A 78 14.10 10.18 4.44
CA THR A 78 13.56 11.03 5.51
C THR A 78 14.54 12.09 6.00
N THR A 79 15.82 11.92 5.72
CA THR A 79 16.89 12.85 6.15
C THR A 79 17.23 13.88 5.10
N THR A 80 17.15 13.53 3.83
CA THR A 80 17.60 14.35 2.71
C THR A 80 16.48 14.98 1.90
N SER A 81 15.31 14.36 1.82
CA SER A 81 14.20 14.90 1.04
C SER A 81 13.56 16.14 1.69
N PRO A 82 13.33 17.22 0.93
CA PRO A 82 12.77 18.47 1.47
C PRO A 82 11.34 18.30 2.02
N TRP A 83 10.59 17.31 1.53
CA TRP A 83 9.21 17.07 1.92
C TRP A 83 9.03 16.74 3.40
N TYR A 84 10.05 16.17 4.06
CA TYR A 84 9.98 15.82 5.49
C TYR A 84 10.16 17.00 6.44
N LYS A 85 10.50 18.20 5.90
CA LYS A 85 10.45 19.47 6.64
C LYS A 85 9.03 20.04 6.73
N LEU A 86 8.11 19.52 5.91
CA LEU A 86 6.71 19.93 5.89
C LEU A 86 5.94 19.33 7.07
N PRO A 87 4.82 19.96 7.48
CA PRO A 87 3.88 19.38 8.44
C PRO A 87 3.43 17.98 8.00
N ALA A 88 3.11 17.10 8.95
CA ALA A 88 2.81 15.68 8.68
C ALA A 88 1.69 15.47 7.65
N ASN A 89 0.68 16.34 7.63
CA ASN A 89 -0.45 16.30 6.69
C ASN A 89 -0.08 16.71 5.25
N LEU A 90 1.10 17.29 5.04
CA LEU A 90 1.62 17.67 3.72
C LEU A 90 2.79 16.79 3.27
N ARG A 91 3.15 15.74 4.02
CA ARG A 91 4.19 14.80 3.61
C ARG A 91 3.65 13.79 2.58
N PRO A 92 4.52 13.15 1.79
CA PRO A 92 4.10 12.17 0.78
C PRO A 92 3.19 11.07 1.33
N GLU A 93 3.45 10.58 2.55
CA GLU A 93 2.68 9.53 3.21
C GLU A 93 1.22 9.94 3.47
N ALA A 94 0.96 11.22 3.68
CA ALA A 94 -0.41 11.73 3.83
C ALA A 94 -1.22 11.51 2.54
N GLY A 95 -0.59 11.66 1.37
CA GLY A 95 -1.19 11.33 0.08
C GLY A 95 -1.54 9.85 -0.03
N LEU A 96 -0.60 8.98 0.38
CA LEU A 96 -0.81 7.53 0.36
C LEU A 96 -1.95 7.09 1.29
N LEU A 97 -2.03 7.63 2.49
CA LEU A 97 -3.13 7.35 3.42
C LEU A 97 -4.46 7.94 2.91
N GLY A 98 -4.40 9.14 2.33
CA GLY A 98 -5.55 9.81 1.75
C GLY A 98 -6.20 9.03 0.62
N ILE A 99 -5.43 8.54 -0.36
CA ILE A 99 -5.97 7.75 -1.48
C ILE A 99 -6.54 6.41 -1.01
N ARG A 100 -5.89 5.73 -0.06
CA ARG A 100 -6.41 4.47 0.51
C ARG A 100 -7.79 4.67 1.14
N LYS A 101 -7.95 5.75 1.92
CA LYS A 101 -9.23 6.12 2.53
C LYS A 101 -10.26 6.49 1.47
N ALA A 102 -9.89 7.32 0.51
CA ALA A 102 -10.80 7.82 -0.53
C ALA A 102 -11.35 6.72 -1.45
N LEU A 103 -10.56 5.67 -1.68
CA LEU A 103 -10.94 4.51 -2.49
C LEU A 103 -11.48 3.34 -1.65
N GLY A 104 -11.51 3.43 -0.32
CA GLY A 104 -11.99 2.36 0.57
C GLY A 104 -11.13 1.10 0.53
N LEU A 105 -9.81 1.23 0.36
CA LEU A 105 -8.87 0.12 0.22
C LEU A 105 -8.53 -0.47 1.59
N PHE A 106 -9.35 -1.39 2.07
CA PHE A 106 -9.22 -1.94 3.41
C PHE A 106 -8.30 -3.17 3.50
N ALA A 107 -8.18 -3.96 2.43
CA ALA A 107 -7.43 -5.21 2.45
C ALA A 107 -6.09 -5.07 1.70
N ASN A 108 -4.98 -5.12 2.43
CA ASN A 108 -3.64 -5.17 1.86
C ASN A 108 -3.20 -6.65 1.78
N LEU A 109 -3.09 -7.17 0.57
CA LEU A 109 -2.65 -8.52 0.27
C LEU A 109 -1.14 -8.51 0.02
N ARG A 110 -0.38 -9.14 0.89
CA ARG A 110 1.09 -9.15 0.86
C ARG A 110 1.60 -10.58 0.63
N PRO A 111 1.78 -11.00 -0.63
CA PRO A 111 2.35 -12.31 -0.92
C PRO A 111 3.82 -12.36 -0.52
N CYS A 112 4.22 -13.46 0.10
CA CYS A 112 5.59 -13.75 0.48
C CYS A 112 5.91 -15.17 0.04
N LEU A 113 6.57 -15.27 -1.11
CA LEU A 113 6.98 -16.52 -1.75
C LEU A 113 8.50 -16.59 -1.79
N LEU A 114 9.06 -17.69 -1.32
CA LEU A 114 10.48 -17.95 -1.50
C LEU A 114 10.70 -18.69 -2.83
N TYR A 115 11.25 -17.96 -3.79
CA TYR A 115 11.69 -18.55 -5.05
C TYR A 115 12.97 -19.38 -4.84
N PRO A 116 13.08 -20.59 -5.40
CA PRO A 116 14.27 -21.43 -5.24
C PRO A 116 15.58 -20.73 -5.62
N GLU A 117 15.54 -19.91 -6.67
CA GLU A 117 16.69 -19.15 -7.18
C GLU A 117 17.17 -18.07 -6.19
N LEU A 118 16.29 -17.64 -5.28
CA LEU A 118 16.57 -16.62 -4.26
C LEU A 118 16.78 -17.21 -2.86
N ALA A 119 16.77 -18.52 -2.72
CA ALA A 119 16.92 -19.20 -1.41
C ALA A 119 18.21 -18.80 -0.69
N GLY A 120 19.31 -18.57 -1.42
CA GLY A 120 20.58 -18.12 -0.86
C GLY A 120 20.57 -16.72 -0.24
N ALA A 121 19.61 -15.87 -0.62
CA ALA A 121 19.42 -14.53 -0.06
C ALA A 121 18.44 -14.51 1.13
N CYS A 122 17.81 -15.64 1.45
CA CYS A 122 16.86 -15.73 2.55
C CYS A 122 17.57 -15.62 3.90
N PRO A 123 17.16 -14.72 4.80
CA PRO A 123 17.80 -14.52 6.10
C PRO A 123 17.47 -15.62 7.12
N LEU A 124 16.54 -16.53 6.79
CA LEU A 124 16.17 -17.63 7.67
C LEU A 124 17.21 -18.75 7.62
N LYS A 125 17.30 -19.52 8.70
CA LYS A 125 18.14 -20.71 8.74
C LYS A 125 17.78 -21.67 7.60
N THR A 126 18.79 -22.33 7.04
CA THR A 126 18.64 -23.27 5.91
C THR A 126 17.63 -24.37 6.18
N GLU A 127 17.56 -24.91 7.39
CA GLU A 127 16.60 -25.94 7.80
C GLU A 127 15.14 -25.48 7.71
N ILE A 128 14.91 -24.15 7.77
CA ILE A 128 13.57 -23.54 7.62
C ILE A 128 13.32 -23.21 6.15
N SER A 129 14.28 -22.56 5.49
CA SER A 129 14.14 -22.05 4.12
C SER A 129 14.22 -23.14 3.04
N ALA A 130 14.92 -24.28 3.32
CA ALA A 130 15.12 -25.34 2.34
C ALA A 130 13.83 -25.97 1.78
N LYS A 131 12.74 -25.93 2.55
CA LYS A 131 11.42 -26.41 2.11
C LYS A 131 10.65 -25.39 1.28
N GLY A 132 11.18 -24.17 1.16
CA GLY A 132 10.43 -23.05 0.62
C GLY A 132 9.25 -22.63 1.51
N PHE A 133 8.63 -21.54 1.16
CA PHE A 133 7.35 -21.12 1.74
C PHE A 133 6.55 -20.27 0.75
N ASP A 134 5.25 -20.36 0.85
CA ASP A 134 4.28 -19.51 0.16
C ASP A 134 3.22 -19.04 1.17
N MET A 135 3.32 -17.79 1.56
CA MET A 135 2.42 -17.16 2.51
C MET A 135 1.73 -15.95 1.89
N LEU A 136 0.51 -15.68 2.32
CA LEU A 136 -0.18 -14.44 2.03
C LEU A 136 -0.60 -13.77 3.34
N ILE A 137 0.00 -12.60 3.61
CA ILE A 137 -0.37 -11.80 4.78
C ILE A 137 -1.55 -10.90 4.39
N MET A 138 -2.68 -11.09 5.05
CA MET A 138 -3.88 -10.27 4.90
C MET A 138 -3.86 -9.20 5.98
N ARG A 139 -3.72 -7.93 5.58
CA ARG A 139 -3.66 -6.81 6.52
C ARG A 139 -4.86 -5.89 6.36
N GLU A 140 -5.59 -5.65 7.46
CA GLU A 140 -6.53 -4.54 7.52
C GLU A 140 -5.76 -3.21 7.43
N LEU A 141 -6.22 -2.27 6.60
CA LEU A 141 -5.41 -1.13 6.19
C LEU A 141 -6.01 0.22 6.55
N THR A 142 -7.31 0.31 6.83
CA THR A 142 -8.03 1.58 7.02
C THR A 142 -8.47 1.84 8.45
N GLY A 143 -8.18 0.93 9.37
CA GLY A 143 -8.34 1.09 10.82
C GLY A 143 -7.01 1.17 11.56
N GLY A 144 -7.10 1.21 12.88
CA GLY A 144 -5.98 1.09 13.79
C GLY A 144 -5.09 2.33 13.90
N LEU A 145 -3.80 2.10 14.11
CA LEU A 145 -2.82 3.11 14.47
C LEU A 145 -2.70 4.30 13.50
N TYR A 146 -2.83 4.06 12.20
CA TYR A 146 -2.63 5.11 11.18
C TYR A 146 -3.77 6.13 11.12
N PHE A 147 -4.96 5.75 11.56
CA PHE A 147 -6.18 6.58 11.48
C PHE A 147 -6.76 6.95 12.86
N GLY A 148 -6.16 6.41 13.93
CA GLY A 148 -6.53 6.74 15.30
C GLY A 148 -6.16 8.16 15.69
N ALA A 149 -6.83 8.68 16.70
CA ALA A 149 -6.52 9.99 17.25
C ALA A 149 -5.14 10.01 17.90
N ARG A 150 -4.39 11.08 17.67
CA ARG A 150 -3.08 11.31 18.28
C ARG A 150 -3.09 12.63 19.01
N LYS A 151 -2.46 12.65 20.17
CA LYS A 151 -2.38 13.84 21.01
C LYS A 151 -1.05 13.86 21.76
N THR A 152 -0.42 15.03 21.80
CA THR A 152 0.71 15.29 22.70
C THR A 152 0.36 16.51 23.51
N GLU A 153 0.33 16.38 24.83
CA GLU A 153 -0.05 17.42 25.75
C GLU A 153 0.70 17.32 27.07
N GLU A 154 0.71 18.40 27.82
CA GLU A 154 1.21 18.38 29.18
C GLU A 154 0.10 17.93 30.14
N VAL A 155 0.34 16.86 30.88
CA VAL A 155 -0.57 16.33 31.90
C VAL A 155 0.19 16.33 33.23
N ASN A 156 -0.31 17.12 34.20
CA ASN A 156 0.31 17.26 35.52
C ASN A 156 1.81 17.63 35.49
N GLY A 157 2.20 18.52 34.58
CA GLY A 157 3.59 18.96 34.41
C GLY A 157 4.48 17.98 33.64
N VAL A 158 3.91 16.91 33.04
CA VAL A 158 4.65 15.91 32.27
C VAL A 158 4.13 15.88 30.83
N MET A 159 5.06 16.00 29.85
CA MET A 159 4.72 15.83 28.44
C MET A 159 4.28 14.40 28.17
N THR A 160 3.03 14.23 27.76
CA THR A 160 2.39 12.93 27.54
C THR A 160 1.94 12.81 26.09
N ALA A 161 2.37 11.75 25.41
CA ALA A 161 1.92 11.40 24.06
C ALA A 161 0.93 10.22 24.11
N THR A 162 -0.17 10.35 23.38
CA THR A 162 -1.19 9.30 23.28
C THR A 162 -1.42 8.96 21.81
N ASP A 163 -1.32 7.66 21.46
CA ASP A 163 -1.72 7.08 20.20
C ASP A 163 -2.91 6.14 20.42
N THR A 164 -3.99 6.33 19.65
CA THR A 164 -5.19 5.50 19.78
C THR A 164 -5.25 4.46 18.68
N LEU A 165 -5.39 3.21 19.06
CA LEU A 165 -5.61 2.08 18.15
C LEU A 165 -7.08 1.67 18.25
N THR A 166 -7.85 1.90 17.18
CA THR A 166 -9.29 1.61 17.16
C THR A 166 -9.62 0.72 15.98
N TYR A 167 -10.35 -0.36 16.22
CA TYR A 167 -10.97 -1.19 15.19
C TYR A 167 -12.44 -1.39 15.51
N SER A 168 -13.30 -1.22 14.51
CA SER A 168 -14.71 -1.55 14.60
C SER A 168 -14.95 -3.04 14.28
N GLU A 169 -16.09 -3.58 14.70
CA GLU A 169 -16.50 -4.92 14.33
C GLU A 169 -16.57 -5.10 12.80
N ASP A 170 -17.07 -4.11 12.08
CA ASP A 170 -17.17 -4.16 10.62
C ASP A 170 -15.81 -4.22 9.93
N GLU A 171 -14.80 -3.49 10.44
CA GLU A 171 -13.43 -3.55 9.94
C GLU A 171 -12.81 -4.93 10.14
N ILE A 172 -13.00 -5.52 11.31
CA ILE A 172 -12.53 -6.88 11.61
C ILE A 172 -13.27 -7.91 10.76
N ARG A 173 -14.59 -7.79 10.65
CA ARG A 173 -15.45 -8.72 9.89
C ARG A 173 -15.09 -8.74 8.39
N ARG A 174 -14.93 -7.57 7.76
CA ARG A 174 -14.63 -7.50 6.32
C ARG A 174 -13.27 -8.10 5.97
N ILE A 175 -12.23 -7.87 6.78
CA ILE A 175 -10.92 -8.46 6.52
C ILE A 175 -10.92 -9.96 6.78
N ALA A 176 -11.62 -10.43 7.81
CA ALA A 176 -11.77 -11.85 8.10
C ALA A 176 -12.47 -12.59 6.96
N ILE A 177 -13.62 -12.10 6.48
CA ILE A 177 -14.33 -12.68 5.33
C ILE A 177 -13.38 -12.79 4.13
N LYS A 178 -12.66 -11.71 3.81
CA LYS A 178 -11.72 -11.70 2.68
C LYS A 178 -10.58 -12.69 2.86
N ALA A 179 -10.08 -12.85 4.08
CA ALA A 179 -9.01 -13.79 4.39
C ALA A 179 -9.50 -15.27 4.24
N PHE A 180 -10.71 -15.61 4.70
CA PHE A 180 -11.31 -16.92 4.49
C PHE A 180 -11.54 -17.21 3.00
N ASP A 181 -12.09 -16.27 2.24
CA ASP A 181 -12.30 -16.41 0.79
C ASP A 181 -10.99 -16.72 0.07
N VAL A 182 -9.91 -16.03 0.43
CA VAL A 182 -8.60 -16.25 -0.18
C VAL A 182 -8.00 -17.58 0.26
N ALA A 183 -8.12 -17.97 1.53
CA ALA A 183 -7.64 -19.26 2.02
C ALA A 183 -8.30 -20.42 1.30
N MET A 184 -9.62 -20.37 1.09
CA MET A 184 -10.35 -21.39 0.30
C MET A 184 -9.84 -21.48 -1.15
N LYS A 185 -9.60 -20.32 -1.82
CA LYS A 185 -9.09 -20.29 -3.20
C LYS A 185 -7.66 -20.81 -3.32
N ARG A 186 -6.86 -20.67 -2.26
CA ARG A 186 -5.48 -21.16 -2.19
C ARG A 186 -5.37 -22.59 -1.65
N SER A 187 -6.48 -23.20 -1.22
CA SER A 187 -6.51 -24.52 -0.55
C SER A 187 -5.49 -24.60 0.60
N CYS A 188 -5.43 -23.56 1.43
CA CYS A 188 -4.46 -23.44 2.51
C CYS A 188 -5.12 -23.13 3.86
N LEU A 189 -4.32 -23.23 4.92
CA LEU A 189 -4.73 -22.88 6.27
C LEU A 189 -4.75 -21.37 6.47
N LEU A 190 -5.63 -20.90 7.35
CA LEU A 190 -5.66 -19.53 7.84
C LEU A 190 -5.14 -19.48 9.28
N TYR A 191 -4.15 -18.64 9.51
CA TYR A 191 -3.63 -18.37 10.85
C TYR A 191 -3.90 -16.91 11.23
N THR A 192 -4.21 -16.68 12.50
CA THR A 192 -4.16 -15.33 13.08
C THR A 192 -2.76 -15.07 13.61
N SER A 193 -2.27 -13.83 13.41
CA SER A 193 -1.01 -13.44 14.04
C SER A 193 -1.23 -13.31 15.56
N PRO A 194 -0.48 -14.03 16.40
CA PRO A 194 -0.59 -13.88 17.83
C PRO A 194 -0.13 -12.48 18.23
N SER A 195 -0.81 -11.88 19.20
CA SER A 195 -0.34 -10.63 19.81
C SER A 195 1.00 -10.90 20.51
N PRO A 196 2.01 -10.06 20.32
CA PRO A 196 3.23 -10.18 21.11
C PRO A 196 2.88 -10.00 22.59
N ARG A 197 3.33 -10.93 23.41
CA ARG A 197 3.17 -10.89 24.87
C ARG A 197 4.46 -10.42 25.50
#